data_c4eddfd46f80312f08a87fcd31c0900b
#
_entry.id   c4eddfd46f80312f08a87fcd31c0900b
#
_cell.length_a   1.000
_cell.length_b   1.000
_cell.length_c   1.000
_cell.angle_alpha   90.00
_cell.angle_beta   90.00
_cell.angle_gamma   90.00
#
_symmetry.space_group_name_H-M   'P 1'
#
loop_
_entity.id
_entity.type
_entity.pdbx_description
1 polymer ?
#
loop_
_entity_poly.entity_id
_entity_poly.type
_entity_poly.pdbx_seq_one_letter_code
_entity_poly.pdbx_strand_id
1 'polypeptide(L)'
;MKNTMEYRGYIGSVEFSEADGLFFGKVQGIRSLISYEGTTAKELVRDFHGAVDDYLALCEEEGTTPEVAYKGSLNVRLGGDLHKRAAVYAIEHQQSLNSFIEAAVSEKLVSEAKS
;
A
#
# COMPACT_ATOMS: atom_id res chain seq x y z
N MET A 1 -0.85 -5.17 15.90
CA MET A 1 -0.25 -3.81 15.94
C MET A 1 -0.07 -3.27 14.54
N LYS A 2 -0.48 -2.04 14.31
CA LYS A 2 -0.35 -1.42 13.00
C LYS A 2 0.95 -0.61 12.92
N ASN A 3 1.78 -0.90 11.93
CA ASN A 3 2.99 -0.13 11.68
C ASN A 3 2.80 0.79 10.47
N THR A 4 1.58 1.32 10.33
CA THR A 4 1.24 2.19 9.21
C THR A 4 0.38 3.36 9.68
N MET A 5 0.44 4.42 8.88
CA MET A 5 -0.41 5.61 9.04
C MET A 5 -1.09 5.86 7.70
N GLU A 6 -2.20 6.58 7.72
CA GLU A 6 -2.90 6.93 6.49
C GLU A 6 -3.29 8.40 6.50
N TYR A 7 -3.10 9.06 5.36
CA TYR A 7 -3.47 10.46 5.20
C TYR A 7 -3.72 10.75 3.72
N ARG A 8 -4.90 11.29 3.43
CA ARG A 8 -5.32 11.66 2.06
C ARG A 8 -5.13 10.54 1.05
N GLY A 9 -5.38 9.30 1.48
CA GLY A 9 -5.25 8.12 0.62
C GLY A 9 -3.85 7.55 0.52
N TYR A 10 -2.85 8.15 1.16
CA TYR A 10 -1.48 7.67 1.17
C TYR A 10 -1.19 6.91 2.45
N ILE A 11 -0.52 5.76 2.29
CA ILE A 11 -0.14 4.91 3.41
C ILE A 11 1.33 5.12 3.71
N GLY A 12 1.66 5.42 4.95
CA GLY A 12 3.03 5.61 5.39
C GLY A 12 3.48 4.53 6.36
N SER A 13 4.73 4.10 6.26
CA SER A 13 5.32 3.15 7.21
C SER A 13 5.77 3.85 8.49
N VAL A 14 5.92 3.08 9.56
CA VAL A 14 6.44 3.55 10.84
C VAL A 14 7.58 2.64 11.25
N GLU A 15 8.78 3.19 11.38
CA GLU A 15 9.95 2.47 11.81
C GLU A 15 10.67 3.27 12.89
N PHE A 16 11.47 2.59 13.69
CA PHE A 16 12.22 3.23 14.77
C PHE A 16 13.71 2.94 14.63
N SER A 17 14.54 3.97 14.74
CA SER A 17 15.99 3.84 14.76
C SER A 17 16.48 4.06 16.18
N GLU A 18 16.95 3.00 16.82
CA GLU A 18 17.53 3.09 18.17
C GLU A 18 18.79 3.95 18.14
N ALA A 19 19.63 3.76 17.11
CA ALA A 19 20.89 4.50 17.00
C ALA A 19 20.68 5.99 16.90
N ASP A 20 19.67 6.42 16.15
CA ASP A 20 19.39 7.85 15.94
C ASP A 20 18.35 8.40 16.91
N GLY A 21 17.69 7.53 17.65
CA GLY A 21 16.67 7.93 18.61
C GLY A 21 15.46 8.59 17.97
N LEU A 22 15.06 8.12 16.79
CA LEU A 22 13.94 8.73 16.10
C LEU A 22 13.07 7.69 15.39
N PHE A 23 11.83 8.11 15.12
CA PHE A 23 10.91 7.38 14.27
C PHE A 23 11.04 7.92 12.85
N PHE A 24 10.87 7.05 11.86
CA PHE A 24 10.94 7.45 10.47
C PHE A 24 10.08 6.52 9.61
N GLY A 25 9.90 6.90 8.36
CA GLY A 25 9.16 6.08 7.42
C GLY A 25 9.08 6.72 6.05
N LYS A 26 8.35 6.07 5.18
CA LYS A 26 8.12 6.54 3.82
C LYS A 26 6.75 6.11 3.34
N VAL A 27 6.23 6.85 2.35
CA VAL A 27 4.95 6.51 1.71
C VAL A 27 5.14 5.25 0.88
N GLN A 28 4.19 4.33 1.01
CA GLN A 28 4.21 3.03 0.33
C GLN A 28 3.38 3.06 -0.94
N GLY A 29 3.68 2.18 -1.89
CA GLY A 29 2.85 1.96 -3.07
C GLY A 29 2.96 3.00 -4.16
N ILE A 30 3.96 3.89 -4.12
CA ILE A 30 4.23 4.88 -5.15
C ILE A 30 5.71 4.85 -5.53
N ARG A 31 6.07 5.46 -6.67
CA ARG A 31 7.46 5.52 -7.14
C ARG A 31 8.24 6.66 -6.50
N SER A 32 7.57 7.77 -6.27
CA SER A 32 8.20 8.94 -5.65
C SER A 32 8.64 8.61 -4.23
N LEU A 33 9.79 9.15 -3.83
CA LEU A 33 10.26 8.98 -2.47
C LEU A 33 9.70 10.11 -1.61
N ILE A 34 8.78 9.77 -0.73
CA ILE A 34 8.22 10.71 0.24
C ILE A 34 8.55 10.14 1.60
N SER A 35 9.52 10.74 2.29
CA SER A 35 9.98 10.27 3.59
C SER A 35 9.74 11.33 4.66
N TYR A 36 9.73 10.89 5.90
CA TYR A 36 9.45 11.75 7.04
C TYR A 36 10.05 11.15 8.30
N GLU A 37 10.20 11.97 9.34
CA GLU A 37 10.78 11.53 10.60
C GLU A 37 10.31 12.40 11.77
N GLY A 38 10.53 11.93 12.97
CA GLY A 38 10.22 12.69 14.18
C GLY A 38 10.79 11.99 15.41
N THR A 39 11.07 12.77 16.45
CA THR A 39 11.59 12.23 17.72
C THR A 39 10.49 11.72 18.63
N THR A 40 9.23 12.08 18.34
CA THR A 40 8.05 11.57 19.04
C THR A 40 7.04 11.06 18.03
N ALA A 41 6.09 10.26 18.48
CA ALA A 41 5.01 9.78 17.61
C ALA A 41 4.24 10.95 17.01
N LYS A 42 3.98 11.97 17.80
CA LYS A 42 3.24 13.16 17.36
C LYS A 42 3.98 13.92 16.27
N GLU A 43 5.29 14.08 16.41
CA GLU A 43 6.12 14.72 15.41
C GLU A 43 6.17 13.90 14.11
N LEU A 44 6.25 12.58 14.23
CA LEU A 44 6.25 11.69 13.08
C LEU A 44 4.97 11.86 12.26
N VAL A 45 3.81 11.85 12.93
CA VAL A 45 2.52 12.01 12.25
C VAL A 45 2.45 13.37 11.56
N ARG A 46 2.88 14.42 12.24
CA ARG A 46 2.88 15.78 11.70
C ARG A 46 3.77 15.87 10.46
N ASP A 47 4.96 15.28 10.53
CA ASP A 47 5.91 15.30 9.42
C ASP A 47 5.39 14.49 8.22
N PHE A 48 4.75 13.36 8.50
CA PHE A 48 4.10 12.56 7.47
C PHE A 48 3.01 13.36 6.75
N HIS A 49 2.12 14.01 7.49
CA HIS A 49 1.06 14.83 6.89
C HIS A 49 1.65 15.97 6.06
N GLY A 50 2.67 16.64 6.58
CA GLY A 50 3.34 17.72 5.88
C GLY A 50 4.02 17.26 4.60
N ALA A 51 4.66 16.10 4.63
CA ALA A 51 5.33 15.54 3.46
C ALA A 51 4.34 15.19 2.36
N VAL A 52 3.18 14.62 2.70
CA VAL A 52 2.12 14.32 1.74
C VAL A 52 1.55 15.62 1.16
N ASP A 53 1.26 16.60 2.02
CA ASP A 53 0.73 17.89 1.57
C ASP A 53 1.72 18.60 0.63
N ASP A 54 3.00 18.56 0.95
CA ASP A 54 4.04 19.17 0.12
C ASP A 54 4.13 18.48 -1.24
N TYR A 55 4.05 17.15 -1.26
CA TYR A 55 4.07 16.39 -2.50
C TYR A 55 2.89 16.78 -3.41
N LEU A 56 1.68 16.85 -2.84
CA LEU A 56 0.49 17.19 -3.59
C LEU A 56 0.54 18.63 -4.10
N ALA A 57 1.05 19.55 -3.29
CA ALA A 57 1.22 20.94 -3.69
C ALA A 57 2.23 21.08 -4.82
N LEU A 58 3.33 20.32 -4.76
CA LEU A 58 4.35 20.31 -5.79
C LEU A 58 3.79 19.79 -7.11
N CYS A 59 3.00 18.72 -7.07
CA CYS A 59 2.35 18.19 -8.27
C CYS A 59 1.44 19.22 -8.91
N GLU A 60 0.66 19.92 -8.11
CA GLU A 60 -0.24 20.97 -8.60
C GLU A 60 0.56 22.10 -9.24
N GLU A 61 1.64 22.55 -8.59
CA GLU A 61 2.49 23.62 -9.10
C GLU A 61 3.15 23.23 -10.42
N GLU A 62 3.60 21.99 -10.55
CA GLU A 62 4.28 21.50 -11.76
C GLU A 62 3.30 21.04 -12.84
N GLY A 63 2.02 20.98 -12.55
CA GLY A 63 1.00 20.49 -13.49
C GLY A 63 1.07 18.99 -13.73
N THR A 64 1.63 18.24 -12.78
CA THR A 64 1.72 16.78 -12.87
C THR A 64 0.60 16.13 -12.06
N THR A 65 0.20 14.93 -12.47
CA THR A 65 -0.82 14.18 -11.75
C THR A 65 -0.18 13.41 -10.59
N PRO A 66 -0.66 13.61 -9.35
CA PRO A 66 -0.12 12.85 -8.22
C PRO A 66 -0.29 11.35 -8.42
N GLU A 67 0.68 10.58 -7.97
CA GLU A 67 0.58 9.12 -8.00
C GLU A 67 -0.50 8.67 -7.04
N VAL A 68 -1.29 7.68 -7.47
CA VAL A 68 -2.31 7.05 -6.63
C VAL A 68 -1.75 5.73 -6.12
N ALA A 69 -1.67 5.59 -4.81
CA ALA A 69 -1.20 4.35 -4.21
C ALA A 69 -2.23 3.24 -4.44
N TYR A 70 -1.72 2.05 -4.78
CA TYR A 70 -2.56 0.85 -4.93
C TYR A 70 -3.72 1.04 -5.91
N LYS A 71 -3.37 1.29 -7.17
CA LYS A 71 -4.34 1.61 -8.25
C LYS A 71 -5.37 0.52 -8.58
N GLY A 72 -5.33 -0.62 -7.91
CA GLY A 72 -6.26 -1.70 -8.18
C GLY A 72 -5.79 -2.68 -9.25
N SER A 73 -4.60 -2.46 -9.80
CA SER A 73 -4.03 -3.35 -10.81
C SER A 73 -2.60 -3.71 -10.42
N LEU A 74 -2.28 -5.00 -10.47
CA LEU A 74 -0.93 -5.48 -10.18
C LEU A 74 -0.66 -6.78 -10.93
N ASN A 75 0.61 -7.08 -11.13
CA ASN A 75 1.04 -8.34 -11.74
C ASN A 75 1.48 -9.29 -10.62
N VAL A 76 0.95 -10.52 -10.64
CA VAL A 76 1.26 -11.52 -9.64
C VAL A 76 1.81 -12.78 -10.31
N ARG A 77 2.87 -13.34 -9.73
CA ARG A 77 3.44 -14.60 -10.19
C ARG A 77 3.01 -15.71 -9.24
N LEU A 78 2.24 -16.67 -9.73
CA LEU A 78 1.68 -17.75 -8.92
C LEU A 78 2.48 -19.06 -8.98
N GLY A 79 3.42 -19.17 -9.90
CA GLY A 79 4.05 -20.45 -10.21
C GLY A 79 3.16 -21.27 -11.14
N GLY A 80 3.77 -22.19 -11.91
CA GLY A 80 3.07 -22.91 -12.98
C GLY A 80 1.91 -23.77 -12.52
N ASP A 81 2.10 -24.51 -11.44
CA ASP A 81 1.07 -25.42 -10.94
C ASP A 81 -0.15 -24.69 -10.39
N LEU A 82 0.10 -23.71 -9.53
CA LEU A 82 -1.00 -22.95 -8.92
C LEU A 82 -1.75 -22.13 -9.98
N HIS A 83 -1.03 -21.55 -10.94
CA HIS A 83 -1.64 -20.81 -12.05
C HIS A 83 -2.59 -21.73 -12.83
N LYS A 84 -2.12 -22.93 -13.19
CA LYS A 84 -2.93 -23.89 -13.92
C LYS A 84 -4.19 -24.30 -13.16
N ARG A 85 -4.04 -24.61 -11.88
CA ARG A 85 -5.17 -25.01 -11.04
C ARG A 85 -6.19 -23.88 -10.89
N ALA A 86 -5.73 -22.65 -10.71
CA ALA A 86 -6.61 -21.50 -10.63
C ALA A 86 -7.37 -21.27 -11.93
N ALA A 87 -6.68 -21.39 -13.05
CA ALA A 87 -7.29 -21.20 -14.37
C ALA A 87 -8.36 -22.27 -14.66
N VAL A 88 -8.07 -23.53 -14.34
CA VAL A 88 -9.04 -24.62 -14.51
C VAL A 88 -10.28 -24.42 -13.63
N TYR A 89 -10.06 -24.03 -12.38
CA TYR A 89 -11.17 -23.75 -11.46
C TYR A 89 -12.05 -22.63 -12.01
N ALA A 90 -11.44 -21.55 -12.50
CA ALA A 90 -12.19 -20.43 -13.04
C ALA A 90 -13.04 -20.85 -14.25
N ILE A 91 -12.49 -21.65 -15.15
CA ILE A 91 -13.21 -22.16 -16.31
C ILE A 91 -14.41 -23.02 -15.87
N GLU A 92 -14.21 -23.92 -14.93
CA GLU A 92 -15.26 -24.80 -14.43
C GLU A 92 -16.41 -24.04 -13.75
N HIS A 93 -16.12 -22.87 -13.18
CA HIS A 93 -17.11 -22.05 -12.49
C HIS A 93 -17.57 -20.86 -13.33
N GLN A 94 -17.24 -20.86 -14.62
CA GLN A 94 -17.69 -19.83 -15.57
C GLN A 94 -17.34 -18.42 -15.15
N GLN A 95 -16.14 -18.24 -14.60
CA GLN A 95 -15.65 -16.92 -14.21
C GLN A 95 -14.26 -16.66 -14.79
N SER A 96 -13.85 -15.41 -14.85
CA SER A 96 -12.51 -15.07 -15.31
C SER A 96 -11.49 -15.41 -14.23
N LEU A 97 -10.24 -15.64 -14.64
CA LEU A 97 -9.17 -15.87 -13.69
C LEU A 97 -9.00 -14.66 -12.77
N ASN A 98 -9.14 -13.46 -13.32
CA ASN A 98 -9.08 -12.24 -12.52
C ASN A 98 -10.15 -12.21 -11.43
N SER A 99 -11.38 -12.54 -11.76
CA SER A 99 -12.48 -12.59 -10.79
C SER A 99 -12.24 -13.64 -9.71
N PHE A 100 -11.70 -14.79 -10.11
CA PHE A 100 -11.36 -15.84 -9.15
C PHE A 100 -10.30 -15.35 -8.16
N ILE A 101 -9.24 -14.73 -8.66
CA ILE A 101 -8.15 -14.23 -7.81
C ILE A 101 -8.65 -13.13 -6.87
N GLU A 102 -9.46 -12.21 -7.40
CA GLU A 102 -10.05 -11.14 -6.59
C GLU A 102 -10.89 -11.70 -5.45
N ALA A 103 -11.74 -12.67 -5.75
CA ALA A 103 -12.57 -13.33 -4.74
C ALA A 103 -11.73 -14.05 -3.69
N ALA A 104 -10.67 -14.77 -4.13
CA ALA A 104 -9.79 -15.49 -3.22
C ALA A 104 -9.07 -14.55 -2.26
N VAL A 105 -8.57 -13.42 -2.77
CA VAL A 105 -7.90 -12.41 -1.94
C VAL A 105 -8.90 -11.80 -0.95
N SER A 106 -10.09 -11.48 -1.42
CA SER A 106 -11.14 -10.92 -0.57
C SER A 106 -11.52 -11.87 0.57
N GLU A 107 -11.70 -13.15 0.25
CA GLU A 107 -12.02 -14.19 1.25
C GLU A 107 -10.93 -14.30 2.31
N LYS A 108 -9.67 -14.26 1.90
CA LYS A 108 -8.55 -14.37 2.82
C LYS A 108 -8.52 -13.18 3.79
N LEU A 109 -8.74 -11.99 3.28
CA LEU A 109 -8.76 -10.78 4.10
C LEU A 109 -9.91 -10.78 5.09
N VAL A 110 -11.10 -11.21 4.67
CA VAL A 110 -12.28 -11.32 5.55
C VAL A 110 -12.02 -12.36 6.63
N SER A 111 -11.44 -13.51 6.27
CA SER A 111 -11.13 -14.59 7.21
C SER A 111 -10.15 -14.11 8.29
N GLU A 112 -9.10 -13.38 7.89
CA GLU A 112 -8.11 -12.84 8.84
C GLU A 112 -8.73 -11.77 9.75
N ALA A 113 -9.64 -10.96 9.21
CA ALA A 113 -10.28 -9.89 9.99
C ALA A 113 -11.20 -10.46 11.08
N LYS A 114 -11.69 -11.69 10.92
CA LYS A 114 -12.57 -12.34 11.88
C LYS A 114 -11.83 -13.11 12.97
N SER A 115 -10.54 -13.33 12.79
CA SER A 115 -9.75 -14.12 13.73
C SER A 115 -9.18 -13.30 14.89
#